data_00b1b67e848382cf7e396d0d1a05b6f3
#
_entry.id   00b1b67e848382cf7e396d0d1a05b6f3
#
_cell.length_a   1.000
_cell.length_b   1.000
_cell.length_c   1.000
_cell.angle_alpha   90.00
_cell.angle_beta   90.00
_cell.angle_gamma   90.00
#
_symmetry.space_group_name_H-M   'P 1'
#
loop_
_entity.id
_entity.type
_entity.pdbx_description
1 polymer ?
#
loop_
_entity_poly.entity_id
_entity_poly.type
_entity_poly.pdbx_seq_one_letter_code
_entity_poly.pdbx_strand_id
1 'polypeptide(L)'
;MIIDFHTHSFPDDIADRAVGRLAQSGGIPNYLDGRVDSIKASMKKAGIDYSVLLPIATKPSQHTTINKIAIETNKSFKSTGIISFGTIHPDNDDYKTIISDLAKAGVPGIKLHPVFQRTNIDDPRCLRIIECANDNDLIVSIHCGMDISFPN
;
A
#
# COMPACT_ATOMS: atom_id res chain seq x y z
N MET A 1 -4.49 1.21 -22.61
CA MET A 1 -4.44 0.78 -21.19
C MET A 1 -3.80 1.88 -20.37
N ILE A 2 -4.52 2.37 -19.34
CA ILE A 2 -4.05 3.40 -18.41
C ILE A 2 -4.03 2.79 -17.01
N ILE A 3 -2.91 2.91 -16.31
CA ILE A 3 -2.73 2.39 -14.96
C ILE A 3 -2.42 3.55 -14.02
N ASP A 4 -3.26 3.75 -13.00
CA ASP A 4 -2.95 4.61 -11.87
C ASP A 4 -2.16 3.79 -10.82
N PHE A 5 -0.85 4.02 -10.76
CA PHE A 5 0.04 3.21 -9.95
C PHE A 5 0.19 3.69 -8.50
N HIS A 6 -0.59 4.70 -8.06
CA HIS A 6 -0.45 5.20 -6.69
C HIS A 6 -1.77 5.64 -6.09
N THR A 7 -2.55 4.69 -5.60
CA THR A 7 -3.80 4.95 -4.91
C THR A 7 -3.80 4.36 -3.50
N HIS A 8 -4.69 4.87 -2.66
CA HIS A 8 -4.86 4.40 -1.29
C HIS A 8 -6.34 4.16 -1.00
N SER A 9 -6.63 3.07 -0.30
CA SER A 9 -7.96 2.80 0.24
C SER A 9 -7.86 2.26 1.67
N PHE A 10 -8.97 2.35 2.37
CA PHE A 10 -9.12 1.87 3.73
C PHE A 10 -10.36 0.98 3.83
N PRO A 11 -10.42 0.04 4.78
CA PRO A 11 -11.66 -0.63 5.13
C PRO A 11 -12.77 0.38 5.44
N ASP A 12 -14.01 0.07 5.04
CA ASP A 12 -15.14 1.01 5.07
C ASP A 12 -15.42 1.58 6.47
N ASP A 13 -15.21 0.78 7.51
CA ASP A 13 -15.43 1.15 8.91
C ASP A 13 -14.43 2.19 9.44
N ILE A 14 -13.28 2.35 8.80
CA ILE A 14 -12.26 3.32 9.20
C ILE A 14 -11.99 4.40 8.14
N ALA A 15 -12.53 4.27 6.94
CA ALA A 15 -12.20 5.12 5.78
C ALA A 15 -12.36 6.62 6.09
N ASP A 16 -13.52 7.05 6.58
CA ASP A 16 -13.79 8.46 6.88
C ASP A 16 -12.80 9.04 7.89
N ARG A 17 -12.50 8.28 8.94
CA ARG A 17 -11.54 8.69 9.98
C ARG A 17 -10.12 8.75 9.45
N ALA A 18 -9.73 7.77 8.61
CA ALA A 18 -8.38 7.70 8.04
C ALA A 18 -8.13 8.85 7.07
N VAL A 19 -9.07 9.05 6.13
CA VAL A 19 -8.99 10.14 5.13
C VAL A 19 -9.03 11.51 5.82
N GLY A 20 -9.93 11.71 6.79
CA GLY A 20 -10.02 12.96 7.54
C GLY A 20 -8.72 13.31 8.28
N ARG A 21 -8.05 12.34 8.89
CA ARG A 21 -6.74 12.53 9.53
C ARG A 21 -5.65 12.90 8.53
N LEU A 22 -5.60 12.22 7.39
CA LEU A 22 -4.60 12.50 6.35
C LEU A 22 -4.81 13.90 5.74
N ALA A 23 -6.06 14.27 5.45
CA ALA A 23 -6.39 15.60 4.95
C ALA A 23 -5.99 16.70 5.94
N GLN A 24 -6.30 16.52 7.23
CA GLN A 24 -5.91 17.44 8.29
C GLN A 24 -4.40 17.55 8.45
N SER A 25 -3.70 16.41 8.49
CA SER A 25 -2.25 16.34 8.65
C SER A 25 -1.50 16.95 7.47
N GLY A 26 -1.96 16.69 6.24
CA GLY A 26 -1.34 17.23 5.02
C GLY A 26 -1.79 18.64 4.64
N GLY A 27 -2.83 19.17 5.29
CA GLY A 27 -3.40 20.49 4.92
C GLY A 27 -4.01 20.52 3.51
N ILE A 28 -4.41 19.36 2.98
CA ILE A 28 -4.96 19.22 1.61
C ILE A 28 -6.37 18.62 1.65
N PRO A 29 -7.29 19.06 0.77
CA PRO A 29 -8.61 18.48 0.69
C PRO A 29 -8.56 17.05 0.13
N ASN A 30 -9.40 16.17 0.66
CA ASN A 30 -9.65 14.87 0.06
C ASN A 30 -10.71 14.99 -1.04
N TYR A 31 -10.48 14.32 -2.16
CA TYR A 31 -11.42 14.29 -3.30
C TYR A 31 -12.27 13.01 -3.31
N LEU A 32 -11.81 11.95 -2.66
CA LEU A 32 -12.51 10.69 -2.47
C LEU A 32 -12.59 10.34 -0.98
N ASP A 33 -13.51 9.46 -0.64
CA ASP A 33 -13.76 9.03 0.74
C ASP A 33 -12.82 7.91 1.24
N GLY A 34 -11.88 7.48 0.38
CA GLY A 34 -10.92 6.41 0.69
C GLY A 34 -11.47 5.00 0.55
N ARG A 35 -12.67 4.81 0.01
CA ARG A 35 -13.27 3.49 -0.24
C ARG A 35 -12.95 2.98 -1.65
N VAL A 36 -12.86 1.67 -1.80
CA VAL A 36 -12.56 1.02 -3.09
C VAL A 36 -13.65 1.34 -4.12
N ASP A 37 -14.91 1.42 -3.75
CA ASP A 37 -16.00 1.72 -4.69
C ASP A 37 -15.93 3.16 -5.23
N SER A 38 -15.48 4.11 -4.44
CA SER A 38 -15.23 5.48 -4.89
C SER A 38 -14.05 5.54 -5.87
N ILE A 39 -13.00 4.74 -5.65
CA ILE A 39 -11.89 4.59 -6.60
C ILE A 39 -12.41 4.02 -7.93
N LYS A 40 -13.20 2.94 -7.93
CA LYS A 40 -13.80 2.35 -9.14
C LYS A 40 -14.65 3.36 -9.91
N ALA A 41 -15.47 4.15 -9.21
CA ALA A 41 -16.28 5.21 -9.84
C ALA A 41 -15.40 6.28 -10.50
N SER A 42 -14.32 6.69 -9.83
CA SER A 42 -13.32 7.62 -10.36
C SER A 42 -12.59 7.06 -11.57
N MET A 43 -12.15 5.80 -11.51
CA MET A 43 -11.52 5.09 -12.63
C MET A 43 -12.41 5.11 -13.88
N LYS A 44 -13.68 4.74 -13.71
CA LYS A 44 -14.66 4.74 -14.81
C LYS A 44 -14.81 6.13 -15.44
N LYS A 45 -14.88 7.18 -14.62
CA LYS A 45 -14.99 8.58 -15.08
C LYS A 45 -13.74 9.06 -15.83
N ALA A 46 -12.57 8.63 -15.38
CA ALA A 46 -11.27 9.06 -15.92
C ALA A 46 -10.74 8.15 -17.04
N GLY A 47 -11.40 7.03 -17.35
CA GLY A 47 -10.93 6.06 -18.35
C GLY A 47 -9.69 5.28 -17.89
N ILE A 48 -9.52 5.07 -16.58
CA ILE A 48 -8.42 4.29 -16.00
C ILE A 48 -8.82 2.82 -16.01
N ASP A 49 -7.95 1.96 -16.55
CA ASP A 49 -8.17 0.52 -16.65
C ASP A 49 -7.84 -0.20 -15.34
N TYR A 50 -6.73 0.20 -14.68
CA TYR A 50 -6.26 -0.40 -13.43
C TYR A 50 -5.82 0.67 -12.44
N SER A 51 -6.10 0.44 -11.15
CA SER A 51 -5.53 1.22 -10.04
C SER A 51 -4.82 0.30 -9.06
N VAL A 52 -3.61 0.70 -8.65
CA VAL A 52 -2.79 -0.03 -7.70
C VAL A 52 -2.93 0.58 -6.32
N LEU A 53 -3.48 -0.20 -5.38
CA LEU A 53 -3.55 0.17 -3.97
C LEU A 53 -2.21 -0.09 -3.29
N LEU A 54 -1.69 0.92 -2.60
CA LEU A 54 -0.41 0.89 -1.91
C LEU A 54 -0.62 1.06 -0.38
N PRO A 55 -1.06 0.01 0.32
CA PRO A 55 -1.29 0.07 1.76
C PRO A 55 0.02 0.14 2.55
N ILE A 56 -0.03 0.74 3.75
CA ILE A 56 1.14 0.96 4.58
C ILE A 56 0.90 0.39 5.98
N ALA A 57 1.76 -0.53 6.43
CA ALA A 57 1.85 -0.92 7.83
C ALA A 57 2.74 0.07 8.58
N THR A 58 2.16 0.89 9.43
CA THR A 58 2.88 1.85 10.29
C THR A 58 3.34 1.23 11.61
N LYS A 59 2.98 -0.04 11.86
CA LYS A 59 3.39 -0.87 13.00
C LYS A 59 3.55 -2.32 12.53
N PRO A 60 4.47 -3.09 13.14
CA PRO A 60 4.71 -4.49 12.75
C PRO A 60 3.45 -5.36 12.71
N SER A 61 2.56 -5.23 13.70
CA SER A 61 1.37 -6.07 13.81
C SER A 61 0.29 -5.84 12.75
N GLN A 62 0.36 -4.73 11.99
CA GLN A 62 -0.69 -4.38 11.02
C GLN A 62 -0.60 -5.19 9.72
N HIS A 63 0.59 -5.71 9.37
CA HIS A 63 0.79 -6.43 8.10
C HIS A 63 -0.20 -7.59 7.93
N THR A 64 -0.50 -8.33 9.01
CA THR A 64 -1.37 -9.52 8.95
C THR A 64 -2.76 -9.17 8.37
N THR A 65 -3.41 -8.16 8.93
CA THR A 65 -4.74 -7.73 8.47
C THR A 65 -4.68 -7.09 7.09
N ILE A 66 -3.71 -6.21 6.86
CA ILE A 66 -3.57 -5.49 5.59
C ILE A 66 -3.27 -6.47 4.45
N ASN A 67 -2.35 -7.41 4.65
CA ASN A 67 -1.98 -8.38 3.62
C ASN A 67 -3.11 -9.38 3.32
N LYS A 68 -3.91 -9.75 4.32
CA LYS A 68 -5.13 -10.54 4.09
C LYS A 68 -6.10 -9.82 3.16
N ILE A 69 -6.31 -8.51 3.36
CA ILE A 69 -7.17 -7.68 2.49
C ILE A 69 -6.56 -7.59 1.09
N ALA A 70 -5.26 -7.39 0.97
CA ALA A 70 -4.57 -7.32 -0.32
C ALA A 70 -4.72 -8.62 -1.12
N ILE A 71 -4.52 -9.78 -0.48
CA ILE A 71 -4.69 -11.09 -1.10
C ILE A 71 -6.14 -11.27 -1.59
N GLU A 72 -7.12 -10.91 -0.78
CA GLU A 72 -8.54 -11.05 -1.14
C GLU A 72 -8.91 -10.12 -2.32
N THR A 73 -8.44 -8.87 -2.28
CA THR A 73 -8.63 -7.89 -3.35
C THR A 73 -8.11 -8.41 -4.71
N ASN A 74 -6.93 -9.01 -4.70
CA ASN A 74 -6.30 -9.51 -5.92
C ASN A 74 -7.02 -10.71 -6.56
N LYS A 75 -7.87 -11.44 -5.84
CA LYS A 75 -8.68 -12.53 -6.43
C LYS A 75 -9.64 -12.04 -7.52
N SER A 76 -10.05 -10.80 -7.45
CA SER A 76 -11.03 -10.21 -8.37
C SER A 76 -10.46 -9.12 -9.29
N PHE A 77 -9.13 -8.93 -9.35
CA PHE A 77 -8.52 -7.79 -10.04
C PHE A 77 -8.90 -7.71 -11.54
N LYS A 78 -9.03 -8.85 -12.23
CA LYS A 78 -9.40 -8.88 -13.67
C LYS A 78 -10.77 -8.28 -13.94
N SER A 79 -11.71 -8.41 -13.00
CA SER A 79 -13.07 -7.88 -13.13
C SER A 79 -13.24 -6.48 -12.52
N THR A 80 -12.44 -6.13 -11.54
CA THR A 80 -12.55 -4.87 -10.81
C THR A 80 -11.60 -3.78 -11.29
N GLY A 81 -10.49 -4.15 -11.95
CA GLY A 81 -9.39 -3.26 -12.26
C GLY A 81 -8.56 -2.84 -11.04
N ILE A 82 -8.85 -3.38 -9.84
CA ILE A 82 -8.14 -3.03 -8.60
C ILE A 82 -7.09 -4.08 -8.29
N ILE A 83 -5.84 -3.64 -8.20
CA ILE A 83 -4.68 -4.44 -7.81
C ILE A 83 -4.22 -3.91 -6.45
N SER A 84 -3.95 -4.78 -5.48
CA SER A 84 -3.40 -4.38 -4.20
C SER A 84 -2.00 -4.92 -4.01
N PHE A 85 -1.08 -4.06 -3.61
CA PHE A 85 0.21 -4.49 -3.06
C PHE A 85 0.02 -4.94 -1.61
N GLY A 86 0.96 -5.74 -1.14
CA GLY A 86 1.10 -6.02 0.28
C GLY A 86 1.91 -4.94 0.99
N THR A 87 2.13 -5.13 2.27
CA THR A 87 2.95 -4.26 3.11
C THR A 87 3.70 -5.05 4.16
N ILE A 88 4.80 -4.48 4.65
CA ILE A 88 5.59 -5.03 5.74
C ILE A 88 6.23 -3.89 6.51
N HIS A 89 6.42 -4.05 7.81
CA HIS A 89 7.17 -3.08 8.63
C HIS A 89 8.63 -3.51 8.75
N PRO A 90 9.62 -2.59 8.75
CA PRO A 90 11.04 -2.93 8.91
C PRO A 90 11.36 -3.74 10.18
N ASP A 91 10.57 -3.58 11.25
CA ASP A 91 10.72 -4.32 12.51
C ASP A 91 10.08 -5.72 12.51
N ASN A 92 9.56 -6.20 11.39
CA ASN A 92 9.11 -7.57 11.30
C ASN A 92 10.32 -8.52 11.16
N ASP A 93 10.59 -9.34 12.18
CA ASP A 93 11.69 -10.31 12.14
C ASP A 93 11.38 -11.53 11.26
N ASP A 94 10.10 -11.83 11.10
CA ASP A 94 9.57 -12.91 10.25
C ASP A 94 9.37 -12.48 8.77
N TYR A 95 10.08 -11.43 8.34
CA TYR A 95 9.93 -10.81 7.03
C TYR A 95 10.02 -11.79 5.85
N LYS A 96 10.89 -12.81 5.93
CA LYS A 96 11.02 -13.83 4.88
C LYS A 96 9.74 -14.62 4.68
N THR A 97 9.09 -15.01 5.76
CA THR A 97 7.81 -15.72 5.72
C THR A 97 6.72 -14.81 5.15
N ILE A 98 6.61 -13.59 5.63
CA ILE A 98 5.60 -12.61 5.16
C ILE A 98 5.72 -12.38 3.66
N ILE A 99 6.94 -12.13 3.16
CA ILE A 99 7.19 -11.86 1.73
C ILE A 99 6.92 -13.11 0.88
N SER A 100 7.41 -14.28 1.29
CA SER A 100 7.15 -15.54 0.60
C SER A 100 5.65 -15.86 0.51
N ASP A 101 4.90 -15.61 1.58
CA ASP A 101 3.45 -15.88 1.59
C ASP A 101 2.69 -14.92 0.67
N LEU A 102 3.09 -13.64 0.61
CA LEU A 102 2.54 -12.69 -0.36
C LEU A 102 2.80 -13.13 -1.80
N ALA A 103 4.03 -13.51 -2.12
CA ALA A 103 4.41 -13.98 -3.46
C ALA A 103 3.62 -15.23 -3.86
N LYS A 104 3.54 -16.25 -2.98
CA LYS A 104 2.75 -17.48 -3.20
C LYS A 104 1.26 -17.18 -3.39
N ALA A 105 0.74 -16.15 -2.75
CA ALA A 105 -0.65 -15.72 -2.89
C ALA A 105 -0.90 -14.88 -4.17
N GLY A 106 0.14 -14.62 -4.98
CA GLY A 106 0.03 -13.88 -6.23
C GLY A 106 -0.11 -12.36 -6.03
N VAL A 107 0.31 -11.83 -4.88
CA VAL A 107 0.41 -10.38 -4.66
C VAL A 107 1.61 -9.86 -5.46
N PRO A 108 1.46 -8.81 -6.30
CA PRO A 108 2.50 -8.43 -7.26
C PRO A 108 3.65 -7.62 -6.66
N GLY A 109 3.51 -7.12 -5.43
CA GLY A 109 4.53 -6.28 -4.82
C GLY A 109 4.21 -5.86 -3.40
N ILE A 110 5.13 -5.09 -2.81
CA ILE A 110 5.00 -4.53 -1.47
C ILE A 110 5.21 -3.01 -1.48
N LYS A 111 4.58 -2.32 -0.53
CA LYS A 111 4.78 -0.89 -0.27
C LYS A 111 5.59 -0.67 1.00
N LEU A 112 6.63 0.16 0.88
CA LEU A 112 7.39 0.73 2.00
C LEU A 112 7.18 2.24 2.06
N HIS A 113 7.11 2.78 3.28
CA HIS A 113 6.95 4.21 3.53
C HIS A 113 7.88 4.64 4.68
N PRO A 114 9.14 4.99 4.38
CA PRO A 114 10.16 5.25 5.41
C PRO A 114 9.70 6.22 6.50
N VAL A 115 9.06 7.35 6.12
CA VAL A 115 8.60 8.36 7.08
C VAL A 115 7.56 7.78 8.07
N PHE A 116 6.51 7.12 7.58
CA PHE A 116 5.48 6.53 8.45
C PHE A 116 5.97 5.31 9.23
N GLN A 117 7.00 4.64 8.73
CA GLN A 117 7.64 3.50 9.38
C GLN A 117 8.84 3.89 10.27
N ARG A 118 9.13 5.20 10.36
CA ARG A 118 10.20 5.78 11.19
C ARG A 118 11.56 5.15 10.94
N THR A 119 11.91 5.03 9.70
CA THR A 119 13.18 4.44 9.25
C THR A 119 13.70 5.19 8.03
N ASN A 120 14.96 4.99 7.69
CA ASN A 120 15.54 5.41 6.41
C ASN A 120 15.52 4.24 5.43
N ILE A 121 15.52 4.53 4.14
CA ILE A 121 15.47 3.47 3.12
C ILE A 121 16.76 2.64 3.08
N ASP A 122 17.88 3.22 3.47
CA ASP A 122 19.19 2.58 3.59
C ASP A 122 19.41 1.85 4.92
N ASP A 123 18.41 1.83 5.81
CA ASP A 123 18.46 1.03 7.03
C ASP A 123 18.56 -0.46 6.68
N PRO A 124 19.46 -1.22 7.33
CA PRO A 124 19.63 -2.67 7.07
C PRO A 124 18.32 -3.46 7.17
N ARG A 125 17.36 -3.02 8.00
CA ARG A 125 16.04 -3.64 8.09
C ARG A 125 15.19 -3.44 6.83
N CYS A 126 15.34 -2.30 6.14
CA CYS A 126 14.69 -2.06 4.86
C CYS A 126 15.39 -2.82 3.74
N LEU A 127 16.74 -2.78 3.71
CA LEU A 127 17.53 -3.44 2.67
C LEU A 127 17.29 -4.94 2.63
N ARG A 128 17.25 -5.62 3.78
CA ARG A 128 16.95 -7.07 3.84
C ARG A 128 15.55 -7.41 3.32
N ILE A 129 14.58 -6.50 3.50
CA ILE A 129 13.22 -6.67 2.98
C ILE A 129 13.22 -6.51 1.46
N ILE A 130 13.92 -5.50 0.93
CA ILE A 130 14.05 -5.25 -0.51
C ILE A 130 14.74 -6.43 -1.21
N GLU A 131 15.84 -6.93 -0.66
CA GLU A 131 16.52 -8.13 -1.17
C GLU A 131 15.59 -9.35 -1.19
N CYS A 132 14.91 -9.61 -0.07
CA CYS A 132 13.96 -10.72 0.01
C CYS A 132 12.78 -10.57 -0.96
N ALA A 133 12.28 -9.35 -1.18
CA ALA A 133 11.22 -9.08 -2.16
C ALA A 133 11.71 -9.37 -3.58
N ASN A 134 12.94 -8.95 -3.92
CA ASN A 134 13.58 -9.26 -5.20
C ASN A 134 13.72 -10.77 -5.41
N ASP A 135 14.16 -11.51 -4.41
CA ASP A 135 14.31 -12.98 -4.47
C ASP A 135 12.97 -13.72 -4.65
N ASN A 136 11.86 -13.05 -4.42
CA ASN A 136 10.50 -13.55 -4.60
C ASN A 136 9.76 -12.89 -5.78
N ASP A 137 10.46 -12.20 -6.69
CA ASP A 137 9.92 -11.52 -7.86
C ASP A 137 8.83 -10.48 -7.54
N LEU A 138 8.88 -9.85 -6.35
CA LEU A 138 7.94 -8.81 -5.95
C LEU A 138 8.44 -7.41 -6.32
N ILE A 139 7.55 -6.59 -6.86
CA ILE A 139 7.81 -5.16 -7.06
C ILE A 139 7.86 -4.46 -5.71
N VAL A 140 8.87 -3.61 -5.48
CA VAL A 140 8.95 -2.77 -4.29
C VAL A 140 8.60 -1.33 -4.65
N SER A 141 7.48 -0.83 -4.12
CA SER A 141 7.09 0.57 -4.22
C SER A 141 7.49 1.32 -2.96
N ILE A 142 8.27 2.39 -3.11
CA ILE A 142 8.81 3.16 -1.99
C ILE A 142 8.29 4.59 -2.07
N HIS A 143 7.84 5.15 -0.93
CA HIS A 143 7.63 6.58 -0.83
C HIS A 143 8.99 7.28 -0.76
N CYS A 144 9.25 8.16 -1.71
CA CYS A 144 10.49 8.93 -1.79
C CYS A 144 10.18 10.42 -1.71
N GLY A 145 11.03 11.17 -1.04
CA GLY A 145 10.92 12.60 -0.88
C GLY A 145 10.29 13.03 0.44
N MET A 146 10.02 14.33 0.53
CA MET A 146 9.43 14.95 1.71
C MET A 146 7.95 14.58 1.81
N ASP A 147 7.53 14.15 3.00
CA ASP A 147 6.11 13.94 3.29
C ASP A 147 5.49 15.25 3.81
N ILE A 148 4.40 15.68 3.20
CA ILE A 148 3.74 16.94 3.53
C ILE A 148 3.21 17.00 4.97
N SER A 149 2.95 15.83 5.58
CA SER A 149 2.52 15.71 6.98
C SER A 149 3.68 15.88 7.98
N PHE A 150 4.91 15.87 7.50
CA PHE A 150 6.12 16.00 8.32
C PHE A 150 7.10 17.00 7.66
N PRO A 151 6.72 18.28 7.57
CA PRO A 151 7.65 19.30 7.08
C PRO A 151 8.83 19.38 8.03
N ASN A 152 10.05 19.41 7.47
CA ASN A 152 11.31 19.59 8.24
C ASN A 152 11.30 20.90 9.05
#